data_daefb1d8c45e816034e70f05f6ae7b9f
#
_entry.id   daefb1d8c45e816034e70f05f6ae7b9f
#
_cell.length_a   1.000
_cell.length_b   1.000
_cell.length_c   1.000
_cell.angle_alpha   90.00
_cell.angle_beta   90.00
_cell.angle_gamma   90.00
#
_symmetry.space_group_name_H-M   'P 1'
#
loop_
_entity.id
_entity.type
_entity.pdbx_description
1 polymer ?
#
loop_
_entity_poly.entity_id
_entity_poly.type
_entity_poly.pdbx_seq_one_letter_code
_entity_poly.pdbx_strand_id
1 'polypeptide(L)'
;GCTTMWMASCKHAPDAQMKASYATMKVSTANKELTTPYSATIRGRQDIDIYPQVSGTIERLCVTEGEVVRKGQLLFVIDQVPYKAALKTAQANVEVAKAALATAELNYNSSKELFAKKVVSAFNLKTSENSYLTAKAQLAQAEAQEVNARNNLSYTEVKSPSDGVVGMLPYRAGALVSASVPQPLTTVSDNSNMYVYFSMTENQLLAMSRQYKSMDEALKNMPEVSLKLNDQSIYEQKGKIESISGVIDRKTGTVGVRAVFPNESRLLHSGASGNVLIPQTYKDCIVIPQGATVRLQDKTLVYKVVDGKAVSTLITVAEINDGREYIVLDGLKVGEEIVSEGAGLVREGTQVK
;
A
#
# COMPACT_ATOMS: atom_id res chain seq x y z
N GLY A 1 -100.29 -13.89 32.07
CA GLY A 1 -98.97 -13.46 32.26
C GLY A 1 -98.48 -12.64 31.13
N CYS A 2 -98.40 -11.28 31.29
CA CYS A 2 -97.87 -10.36 30.28
C CYS A 2 -96.28 -10.32 30.39
N THR A 3 -95.60 -10.57 29.31
CA THR A 3 -94.21 -10.34 29.13
C THR A 3 -94.03 -9.08 28.32
N THR A 4 -93.55 -8.04 28.95
CA THR A 4 -93.08 -6.79 28.30
C THR A 4 -91.70 -6.91 27.79
N MET A 5 -91.52 -6.77 26.53
CA MET A 5 -90.26 -6.79 25.78
C MET A 5 -89.63 -5.38 25.78
N TRP A 6 -88.54 -5.22 26.40
CA TRP A 6 -87.78 -3.97 26.41
C TRP A 6 -86.75 -3.98 25.29
N MET A 7 -86.94 -3.11 24.30
CA MET A 7 -85.93 -2.86 23.27
C MET A 7 -84.84 -1.90 23.80
N ALA A 8 -83.67 -2.42 23.92
CA ALA A 8 -82.48 -1.59 24.18
C ALA A 8 -81.96 -1.01 22.88
N SER A 9 -82.07 0.28 22.73
CA SER A 9 -81.46 1.05 21.65
C SER A 9 -79.96 1.18 21.86
N CYS A 10 -79.17 0.49 21.07
CA CYS A 10 -77.73 0.73 21.00
C CYS A 10 -77.45 2.08 20.33
N LYS A 11 -77.14 3.08 21.10
CA LYS A 11 -76.45 4.27 20.57
C LYS A 11 -75.08 3.90 20.08
N HIS A 12 -74.90 4.01 18.77
CA HIS A 12 -73.60 3.98 18.13
C HIS A 12 -72.76 5.18 18.64
N ALA A 13 -71.73 4.93 19.40
CA ALA A 13 -70.76 5.95 19.71
C ALA A 13 -70.00 6.29 18.41
N PRO A 14 -69.74 7.58 18.10
CA PRO A 14 -68.95 7.90 16.95
C PRO A 14 -67.52 7.39 17.19
N ASP A 15 -67.01 6.64 16.22
CA ASP A 15 -65.59 6.25 16.12
C ASP A 15 -64.72 7.50 16.34
N ALA A 16 -64.12 7.58 17.51
CA ALA A 16 -63.04 8.49 17.72
C ALA A 16 -61.90 7.99 16.84
N GLN A 17 -61.85 8.48 15.59
CA GLN A 17 -60.64 8.38 14.80
C GLN A 17 -59.50 8.92 15.65
N MET A 18 -58.67 8.03 16.19
CA MET A 18 -57.40 8.41 16.78
C MET A 18 -56.63 9.15 15.68
N LYS A 19 -56.54 10.48 15.80
CA LYS A 19 -55.67 11.28 14.95
C LYS A 19 -54.27 10.75 15.17
N ALA A 20 -53.76 9.99 14.20
CA ALA A 20 -52.36 9.59 14.20
C ALA A 20 -51.53 10.87 14.16
N SER A 21 -50.87 11.17 15.26
CA SER A 21 -49.94 12.29 15.33
C SER A 21 -48.59 11.80 14.81
N TYR A 22 -48.12 12.36 13.70
CA TYR A 22 -46.81 12.06 13.12
C TYR A 22 -45.78 13.04 13.68
N ALA A 23 -44.59 12.51 14.01
CA ALA A 23 -43.45 13.36 14.38
C ALA A 23 -43.00 14.17 13.17
N THR A 24 -42.78 15.46 13.37
CA THR A 24 -42.30 16.39 12.35
C THR A 24 -41.03 17.09 12.77
N MET A 25 -40.24 17.55 11.80
CA MET A 25 -39.04 18.35 12.03
C MET A 25 -38.91 19.48 11.04
N LYS A 26 -38.29 20.57 11.43
CA LYS A 26 -37.86 21.61 10.51
C LYS A 26 -36.52 21.27 9.91
N VAL A 27 -36.41 21.41 8.59
CA VAL A 27 -35.17 21.19 7.85
C VAL A 27 -34.18 22.27 8.20
N SER A 28 -33.00 21.87 8.65
CA SER A 28 -31.88 22.74 8.99
C SER A 28 -30.61 22.25 8.31
N THR A 29 -29.63 23.13 8.22
CA THR A 29 -28.28 22.77 7.77
C THR A 29 -27.42 22.27 8.89
N ALA A 30 -26.54 21.34 8.57
CA ALA A 30 -25.51 20.83 9.46
C ALA A 30 -24.24 20.49 8.67
N ASN A 31 -23.14 20.40 9.37
CA ASN A 31 -21.93 19.85 8.81
C ASN A 31 -21.91 18.34 9.08
N LYS A 32 -21.68 17.55 8.04
CA LYS A 32 -21.65 16.09 8.13
C LYS A 32 -20.34 15.57 7.57
N GLU A 33 -19.67 14.72 8.32
CA GLU A 33 -18.49 13.99 7.86
C GLU A 33 -18.89 12.53 7.62
N LEU A 34 -18.65 12.05 6.42
CA LEU A 34 -18.90 10.67 6.02
C LEU A 34 -17.59 10.04 5.54
N THR A 35 -17.45 8.74 5.71
CA THR A 35 -16.28 8.01 5.25
C THR A 35 -16.67 7.02 4.15
N THR A 36 -15.85 6.98 3.09
CA THR A 36 -15.98 5.98 2.03
C THR A 36 -14.95 4.89 2.26
N PRO A 37 -15.38 3.62 2.43
CA PRO A 37 -14.46 2.50 2.59
C PRO A 37 -13.94 2.01 1.23
N TYR A 38 -12.65 1.72 1.16
CA TYR A 38 -11.99 1.08 0.02
C TYR A 38 -11.23 -0.15 0.50
N SER A 39 -11.50 -1.31 -0.09
CA SER A 39 -10.74 -2.52 0.20
C SER A 39 -9.27 -2.31 -0.15
N ALA A 40 -8.40 -2.65 0.77
CA ALA A 40 -6.98 -2.36 0.66
C ALA A 40 -6.10 -3.55 1.06
N THR A 41 -4.92 -3.60 0.47
CA THR A 41 -3.83 -4.51 0.83
C THR A 41 -2.74 -3.71 1.53
N ILE A 42 -2.29 -4.21 2.66
CA ILE A 42 -1.22 -3.61 3.47
C ILE A 42 0.09 -4.30 3.12
N ARG A 43 1.11 -3.52 2.81
CA ARG A 43 2.46 -4.02 2.52
C ARG A 43 3.49 -3.19 3.24
N GLY A 44 4.60 -3.82 3.60
CA GLY A 44 5.79 -3.09 4.03
C GLY A 44 6.24 -2.12 2.95
N ARG A 45 6.93 -1.08 3.35
CA ARG A 45 7.51 -0.11 2.42
C ARG A 45 8.37 -0.81 1.36
N GLN A 46 9.06 -1.86 1.76
CA GLN A 46 9.89 -2.67 0.90
C GLN A 46 9.96 -4.10 1.44
N ASP A 47 9.58 -5.07 0.62
CA ASP A 47 9.78 -6.49 0.89
C ASP A 47 10.87 -6.98 -0.05
N ILE A 48 12.00 -7.41 0.50
CA ILE A 48 13.14 -7.87 -0.29
C ILE A 48 13.35 -9.35 -0.03
N ASP A 49 13.21 -10.15 -1.08
CA ASP A 49 13.54 -11.57 -1.05
C ASP A 49 15.05 -11.75 -1.13
N ILE A 50 15.61 -12.51 -0.20
CA ILE A 50 17.05 -12.75 -0.07
C ILE A 50 17.37 -14.09 -0.70
N TYR A 51 18.08 -14.05 -1.82
CA TYR A 51 18.61 -15.22 -2.50
C TYR A 51 20.13 -15.29 -2.33
N PRO A 52 20.72 -16.48 -2.21
CA PRO A 52 22.18 -16.61 -2.20
C PRO A 52 22.72 -16.29 -3.58
N GLN A 53 23.84 -15.61 -3.64
CA GLN A 53 24.55 -15.29 -4.89
C GLN A 53 25.60 -16.35 -5.27
N VAL A 54 25.93 -17.22 -4.33
CA VAL A 54 26.88 -18.33 -4.51
C VAL A 54 26.28 -19.62 -3.99
N SER A 55 26.75 -20.74 -4.53
CA SER A 55 26.29 -22.07 -4.11
C SER A 55 27.13 -22.59 -2.95
N GLY A 56 26.51 -23.31 -2.07
CA GLY A 56 27.17 -23.96 -0.95
C GLY A 56 26.21 -24.38 0.14
N THR A 57 26.76 -25.02 1.16
CA THR A 57 26.01 -25.46 2.33
C THR A 57 25.89 -24.31 3.33
N ILE A 58 24.73 -24.09 3.90
CA ILE A 58 24.54 -23.11 4.98
C ILE A 58 25.31 -23.62 6.21
N GLU A 59 26.31 -22.87 6.64
CA GLU A 59 27.08 -23.18 7.84
C GLU A 59 26.29 -22.84 9.10
N ARG A 60 25.70 -21.64 9.13
CA ARG A 60 24.89 -21.18 10.27
C ARG A 60 23.90 -20.08 9.84
N LEU A 61 22.82 -19.98 10.61
CA LEU A 61 21.90 -18.87 10.58
C LEU A 61 22.23 -17.91 11.72
N CYS A 62 22.33 -16.62 11.42
CA CYS A 62 22.69 -15.58 12.39
C CYS A 62 21.50 -14.78 12.89
N VAL A 63 20.28 -15.12 12.44
CA VAL A 63 19.03 -14.46 12.77
C VAL A 63 17.92 -15.47 13.04
N THR A 64 16.89 -15.01 13.71
CA THR A 64 15.65 -15.75 13.95
C THR A 64 14.48 -15.12 13.22
N GLU A 65 13.42 -15.89 13.00
CA GLU A 65 12.17 -15.42 12.40
C GLU A 65 11.57 -14.28 13.23
N GLY A 66 11.16 -13.21 12.57
CA GLY A 66 10.59 -12.03 13.26
C GLY A 66 11.63 -11.09 13.89
N GLU A 67 12.91 -11.38 13.78
CA GLU A 67 13.97 -10.51 14.30
C GLU A 67 14.08 -9.22 13.50
N VAL A 68 14.33 -8.12 14.20
CA VAL A 68 14.60 -6.82 13.59
C VAL A 68 16.07 -6.75 13.21
N VAL A 69 16.32 -6.47 11.95
CA VAL A 69 17.67 -6.37 11.40
C VAL A 69 17.95 -5.00 10.83
N ARG A 70 19.21 -4.64 10.78
CA ARG A 70 19.70 -3.42 10.14
C ARG A 70 20.35 -3.74 8.81
N LYS A 71 20.39 -2.76 7.93
CA LYS A 71 21.17 -2.85 6.68
C LYS A 71 22.61 -3.25 6.97
N GLY A 72 23.08 -4.27 6.25
CA GLY A 72 24.44 -4.82 6.41
C GLY A 72 24.58 -5.84 7.52
N GLN A 73 23.56 -6.11 8.32
CA GLN A 73 23.59 -7.14 9.34
C GLN A 73 23.68 -8.54 8.71
N LEU A 74 24.52 -9.39 9.29
CA LEU A 74 24.72 -10.76 8.82
C LEU A 74 23.50 -11.63 9.11
N LEU A 75 22.98 -12.28 8.09
CA LEU A 75 21.82 -13.17 8.18
C LEU A 75 22.18 -14.64 8.11
N PHE A 76 23.01 -15.02 7.13
CA PHE A 76 23.45 -16.40 6.89
C PHE A 76 24.92 -16.42 6.57
N VAL A 77 25.55 -17.52 6.90
CA VAL A 77 26.91 -17.84 6.44
C VAL A 77 26.86 -19.14 5.65
N ILE A 78 27.32 -19.08 4.41
CA ILE A 78 27.53 -20.23 3.54
C ILE A 78 28.97 -20.72 3.73
N ASP A 79 29.23 -22.03 3.59
CA ASP A 79 30.58 -22.59 3.73
C ASP A 79 31.60 -21.79 2.94
N GLN A 80 32.55 -21.20 3.67
CA GLN A 80 33.55 -20.29 3.13
C GLN A 80 34.80 -21.00 2.66
N VAL A 81 35.02 -22.25 3.05
CA VAL A 81 36.29 -22.95 2.82
C VAL A 81 36.69 -22.96 1.33
N PRO A 82 35.83 -23.38 0.39
CA PRO A 82 36.22 -23.38 -1.02
C PRO A 82 36.47 -21.98 -1.58
N TYR A 83 35.77 -20.98 -1.09
CA TYR A 83 35.90 -19.59 -1.55
C TYR A 83 37.18 -18.92 -0.99
N LYS A 84 37.56 -19.22 0.24
CA LYS A 84 38.83 -18.79 0.81
C LYS A 84 40.00 -19.41 0.05
N ALA A 85 39.93 -20.67 -0.29
CA ALA A 85 40.94 -21.35 -1.08
C ALA A 85 41.06 -20.73 -2.49
N ALA A 86 39.95 -20.46 -3.16
CA ALA A 86 39.93 -19.81 -4.48
C ALA A 86 40.53 -18.40 -4.44
N LEU A 87 40.22 -17.60 -3.41
CA LEU A 87 40.82 -16.29 -3.23
C LEU A 87 42.35 -16.39 -3.03
N LYS A 88 42.82 -17.31 -2.20
CA LYS A 88 44.23 -17.52 -1.97
C LYS A 88 44.99 -17.91 -3.24
N THR A 89 44.37 -18.76 -4.08
CA THR A 89 44.91 -19.13 -5.39
C THR A 89 45.02 -17.91 -6.31
N ALA A 90 43.92 -17.10 -6.40
CA ALA A 90 43.90 -15.90 -7.21
C ALA A 90 44.97 -14.86 -6.76
N GLN A 91 45.15 -14.70 -5.45
CA GLN A 91 46.19 -13.84 -4.89
C GLN A 91 47.60 -14.31 -5.26
N ALA A 92 47.85 -15.61 -5.22
CA ALA A 92 49.11 -16.19 -5.65
C ALA A 92 49.37 -15.94 -7.15
N ASN A 93 48.34 -16.07 -7.99
CA ASN A 93 48.46 -15.76 -9.42
C ASN A 93 48.78 -14.29 -9.69
N VAL A 94 48.25 -13.36 -8.89
CA VAL A 94 48.59 -11.93 -8.98
C VAL A 94 50.06 -11.73 -8.66
N GLU A 95 50.60 -12.40 -7.63
CA GLU A 95 52.03 -12.29 -7.28
C GLU A 95 52.94 -12.86 -8.39
N VAL A 96 52.55 -13.97 -9.02
CA VAL A 96 53.27 -14.52 -10.18
C VAL A 96 53.26 -13.53 -11.33
N ALA A 97 52.11 -12.94 -11.64
CA ALA A 97 51.98 -11.96 -12.73
C ALA A 97 52.77 -10.66 -12.44
N LYS A 98 52.82 -10.21 -11.19
CA LYS A 98 53.65 -9.07 -10.78
C LYS A 98 55.13 -9.34 -11.01
N ALA A 99 55.61 -10.53 -10.65
CA ALA A 99 57.02 -10.92 -10.87
C ALA A 99 57.33 -10.98 -12.38
N ALA A 100 56.43 -11.54 -13.18
CA ALA A 100 56.60 -11.59 -14.63
C ALA A 100 56.61 -10.17 -15.26
N LEU A 101 55.78 -9.28 -14.77
CA LEU A 101 55.74 -7.88 -15.21
C LEU A 101 57.07 -7.18 -14.85
N ALA A 102 57.55 -7.36 -13.63
CA ALA A 102 58.79 -6.76 -13.20
C ALA A 102 60.00 -7.21 -14.07
N THR A 103 60.06 -8.49 -14.43
CA THR A 103 61.08 -9.03 -15.33
C THR A 103 60.95 -8.44 -16.76
N ALA A 104 59.72 -8.38 -17.30
CA ALA A 104 59.47 -7.84 -18.63
C ALA A 104 59.79 -6.32 -18.71
N GLU A 105 59.48 -5.58 -17.63
CA GLU A 105 59.78 -4.15 -17.54
C GLU A 105 61.31 -3.91 -17.46
N LEU A 106 62.02 -4.71 -16.68
CA LEU A 106 63.48 -4.66 -16.59
C LEU A 106 64.11 -4.91 -17.98
N ASN A 107 63.65 -5.94 -18.68
CA ASN A 107 64.16 -6.27 -20.02
C ASN A 107 63.84 -5.16 -21.05
N TYR A 108 62.66 -4.58 -20.99
CA TYR A 108 62.27 -3.48 -21.85
C TYR A 108 63.10 -2.22 -21.60
N ASN A 109 63.31 -1.85 -20.34
CA ASN A 109 64.11 -0.70 -19.98
C ASN A 109 65.60 -0.90 -20.38
N SER A 110 66.15 -2.10 -20.20
CA SER A 110 67.50 -2.47 -20.69
C SER A 110 67.57 -2.36 -22.22
N SER A 111 66.58 -2.87 -22.95
CA SER A 111 66.55 -2.75 -24.44
C SER A 111 66.47 -1.30 -24.90
N LYS A 112 65.73 -0.43 -24.21
CA LYS A 112 65.68 1.01 -24.52
C LYS A 112 67.06 1.67 -24.40
N GLU A 113 67.82 1.37 -23.32
CA GLU A 113 69.14 1.90 -23.11
C GLU A 113 70.14 1.42 -24.17
N LEU A 114 70.09 0.12 -24.51
CA LEU A 114 70.95 -0.47 -25.55
C LEU A 114 70.64 0.05 -26.94
N PHE A 115 69.35 0.27 -27.26
CA PHE A 115 68.92 0.87 -28.50
C PHE A 115 69.40 2.32 -28.65
N ALA A 116 69.35 3.11 -27.57
CA ALA A 116 69.89 4.48 -27.56
C ALA A 116 71.37 4.51 -27.85
N LYS A 117 72.12 3.47 -27.40
CA LYS A 117 73.59 3.26 -27.69
C LYS A 117 73.86 2.56 -29.01
N LYS A 118 72.75 2.28 -29.84
CA LYS A 118 72.83 1.59 -31.13
C LYS A 118 73.39 0.15 -31.06
N VAL A 119 73.23 -0.52 -29.95
CA VAL A 119 73.69 -1.90 -29.70
C VAL A 119 72.72 -2.95 -30.15
N VAL A 120 71.37 -2.64 -30.06
CA VAL A 120 70.29 -3.56 -30.44
C VAL A 120 69.45 -2.95 -31.57
N SER A 121 68.76 -3.82 -32.32
CA SER A 121 67.87 -3.40 -33.43
C SER A 121 66.55 -2.85 -32.89
N ALA A 122 65.86 -2.07 -33.76
CA ALA A 122 64.49 -1.61 -33.45
C ALA A 122 63.53 -2.77 -33.27
N PHE A 123 63.76 -3.91 -33.94
CA PHE A 123 62.97 -5.12 -33.79
C PHE A 123 63.09 -5.68 -32.33
N ASN A 124 64.31 -5.76 -31.80
CA ASN A 124 64.52 -6.22 -30.42
C ASN A 124 63.88 -5.30 -29.41
N LEU A 125 63.95 -3.98 -29.60
CA LEU A 125 63.28 -3.02 -28.74
C LEU A 125 61.77 -3.23 -28.78
N LYS A 126 61.18 -3.37 -29.99
CA LYS A 126 59.73 -3.55 -30.14
C LYS A 126 59.24 -4.87 -29.54
N THR A 127 60.03 -5.94 -29.68
CA THR A 127 59.71 -7.25 -29.07
C THR A 127 59.69 -7.18 -27.57
N SER A 128 60.69 -6.52 -26.95
CA SER A 128 60.73 -6.33 -25.51
C SER A 128 59.60 -5.43 -25.00
N GLU A 129 59.23 -4.38 -25.74
CA GLU A 129 58.05 -3.57 -25.45
C GLU A 129 56.77 -4.39 -25.48
N ASN A 130 56.54 -5.22 -26.50
CA ASN A 130 55.38 -6.09 -26.59
C ASN A 130 55.33 -7.12 -25.46
N SER A 131 56.46 -7.67 -25.06
CA SER A 131 56.54 -8.56 -23.91
C SER A 131 56.15 -7.85 -22.60
N TYR A 132 56.62 -6.61 -22.42
CA TYR A 132 56.20 -5.77 -21.29
C TYR A 132 54.67 -5.51 -21.29
N LEU A 133 54.08 -5.10 -22.46
CA LEU A 133 52.68 -4.86 -22.55
C LEU A 133 51.83 -6.13 -22.33
N THR A 134 52.30 -7.28 -22.81
CA THR A 134 51.67 -8.58 -22.56
C THR A 134 51.68 -8.92 -21.07
N ALA A 135 52.81 -8.79 -20.38
CA ALA A 135 52.92 -9.04 -18.95
C ALA A 135 52.01 -8.08 -18.14
N LYS A 136 51.94 -6.83 -18.57
CA LYS A 136 51.04 -5.84 -17.95
C LYS A 136 49.54 -6.25 -18.09
N ALA A 137 49.15 -6.72 -19.27
CA ALA A 137 47.80 -7.22 -19.50
C ALA A 137 47.50 -8.49 -18.69
N GLN A 138 48.48 -9.40 -18.56
CA GLN A 138 48.34 -10.60 -17.75
C GLN A 138 48.17 -10.28 -16.24
N LEU A 139 48.90 -9.26 -15.74
CA LEU A 139 48.67 -8.79 -14.37
C LEU A 139 47.25 -8.24 -14.19
N ALA A 140 46.79 -7.42 -15.11
CA ALA A 140 45.41 -6.89 -15.05
C ALA A 140 44.34 -8.01 -15.08
N GLN A 141 44.57 -9.07 -15.85
CA GLN A 141 43.73 -10.26 -15.87
C GLN A 141 43.73 -11.00 -14.52
N ALA A 142 44.90 -11.20 -13.94
CA ALA A 142 45.06 -11.86 -12.64
C ALA A 142 44.39 -11.05 -11.51
N GLU A 143 44.55 -9.74 -11.52
CA GLU A 143 43.89 -8.83 -10.58
C GLU A 143 42.38 -8.88 -10.69
N ALA A 144 41.83 -8.94 -11.93
CA ALA A 144 40.39 -9.10 -12.15
C ALA A 144 39.89 -10.44 -11.61
N GLN A 145 40.64 -11.52 -11.76
CA GLN A 145 40.29 -12.83 -11.19
C GLN A 145 40.36 -12.81 -9.65
N GLU A 146 41.29 -12.09 -9.06
CA GLU A 146 41.34 -11.90 -7.60
C GLU A 146 40.08 -11.15 -7.11
N VAL A 147 39.70 -10.08 -7.78
CA VAL A 147 38.47 -9.35 -7.45
C VAL A 147 37.22 -10.27 -7.51
N ASN A 148 37.13 -11.10 -8.54
CA ASN A 148 36.06 -12.09 -8.65
C ASN A 148 36.06 -13.08 -7.47
N ALA A 149 37.21 -13.64 -7.13
CA ALA A 149 37.30 -14.57 -6.02
C ALA A 149 36.99 -13.91 -4.67
N ARG A 150 37.39 -12.66 -4.48
CA ARG A 150 37.06 -11.86 -3.31
C ARG A 150 35.54 -11.58 -3.21
N ASN A 151 34.91 -11.22 -4.30
CA ASN A 151 33.45 -11.01 -4.34
C ASN A 151 32.71 -12.30 -4.02
N ASN A 152 33.09 -13.43 -4.61
CA ASN A 152 32.48 -14.71 -4.32
C ASN A 152 32.61 -15.10 -2.85
N LEU A 153 33.73 -14.83 -2.23
CA LEU A 153 33.91 -15.01 -0.78
C LEU A 153 32.97 -14.08 0.01
N SER A 154 32.85 -12.82 -0.39
CA SER A 154 31.97 -11.87 0.29
C SER A 154 30.48 -12.31 0.20
N TYR A 155 30.07 -12.94 -0.88
CA TYR A 155 28.69 -13.45 -1.08
C TYR A 155 28.37 -14.66 -0.20
N THR A 156 29.35 -15.30 0.41
CA THR A 156 29.10 -16.34 1.42
C THR A 156 28.56 -15.78 2.73
N GLU A 157 28.78 -14.50 2.99
CA GLU A 157 28.18 -13.75 4.09
C GLU A 157 26.93 -13.05 3.56
N VAL A 158 25.78 -13.67 3.71
CA VAL A 158 24.50 -13.10 3.25
C VAL A 158 24.04 -12.06 4.26
N LYS A 159 24.03 -10.81 3.85
CA LYS A 159 23.70 -9.65 4.68
C LYS A 159 22.36 -9.04 4.27
N SER A 160 21.71 -8.38 5.23
CA SER A 160 20.47 -7.66 4.94
C SER A 160 20.74 -6.43 4.07
N PRO A 161 20.01 -6.27 2.95
CA PRO A 161 20.15 -5.11 2.07
C PRO A 161 19.49 -3.84 2.62
N SER A 162 18.62 -4.00 3.64
CA SER A 162 17.87 -2.88 4.25
C SER A 162 17.58 -3.14 5.71
N ASP A 163 17.16 -2.09 6.41
CA ASP A 163 16.52 -2.24 7.70
C ASP A 163 15.17 -2.94 7.53
N GLY A 164 14.77 -3.77 8.47
CA GLY A 164 13.48 -4.45 8.41
C GLY A 164 13.35 -5.60 9.39
N VAL A 165 12.35 -6.43 9.14
CA VAL A 165 12.02 -7.61 9.95
C VAL A 165 12.19 -8.85 9.09
N VAL A 166 12.85 -9.86 9.65
CA VAL A 166 13.10 -11.15 8.99
C VAL A 166 11.79 -11.96 8.96
N GLY A 167 11.47 -12.49 7.77
CA GLY A 167 10.34 -13.39 7.56
C GLY A 167 10.65 -14.83 7.99
N MET A 168 10.00 -15.77 7.31
CA MET A 168 10.25 -17.21 7.54
C MET A 168 11.65 -17.61 7.05
N LEU A 169 12.20 -18.64 7.67
CA LEU A 169 13.52 -19.21 7.37
C LEU A 169 13.34 -20.65 6.89
N PRO A 170 13.03 -20.90 5.60
CA PRO A 170 12.74 -22.25 5.10
C PRO A 170 13.97 -23.15 5.05
N TYR A 171 15.19 -22.61 5.00
CA TYR A 171 16.43 -23.36 4.95
C TYR A 171 17.14 -23.30 6.30
N ARG A 172 17.63 -24.45 6.75
CA ARG A 172 18.36 -24.62 8.01
C ARG A 172 19.85 -24.82 7.76
N ALA A 173 20.64 -24.74 8.82
CA ALA A 173 22.07 -25.10 8.76
C ALA A 173 22.24 -26.51 8.21
N GLY A 174 23.19 -26.69 7.31
CA GLY A 174 23.42 -27.97 6.58
C GLY A 174 22.69 -28.09 5.25
N ALA A 175 21.76 -27.20 4.93
CA ALA A 175 21.07 -27.18 3.64
C ALA A 175 21.98 -26.70 2.51
N LEU A 176 21.94 -27.36 1.36
CA LEU A 176 22.61 -26.91 0.15
C LEU A 176 21.74 -25.86 -0.55
N VAL A 177 22.30 -24.71 -0.80
CA VAL A 177 21.62 -23.58 -1.46
C VAL A 177 22.39 -23.07 -2.65
N SER A 178 21.68 -22.41 -3.57
CA SER A 178 22.24 -21.77 -4.76
C SER A 178 21.35 -20.61 -5.20
N ALA A 179 21.78 -19.82 -6.18
CA ALA A 179 20.99 -18.75 -6.74
C ALA A 179 19.67 -19.22 -7.41
N SER A 180 19.56 -20.51 -7.71
CA SER A 180 18.37 -21.12 -8.36
C SER A 180 17.44 -21.88 -7.42
N VAL A 181 17.56 -21.67 -6.10
CA VAL A 181 16.61 -22.25 -5.13
C VAL A 181 15.18 -21.74 -5.39
N PRO A 182 14.16 -22.59 -5.23
CA PRO A 182 12.76 -22.23 -5.55
C PRO A 182 12.17 -21.20 -4.60
N GLN A 183 12.73 -21.07 -3.40
CA GLN A 183 12.29 -20.12 -2.37
C GLN A 183 13.46 -19.27 -1.91
N PRO A 184 13.23 -18.00 -1.53
CA PRO A 184 14.28 -17.19 -0.93
C PRO A 184 14.74 -17.77 0.42
N LEU A 185 15.96 -17.44 0.82
CA LEU A 185 16.47 -17.80 2.15
C LEU A 185 15.62 -17.17 3.27
N THR A 186 15.17 -15.98 3.04
CA THR A 186 14.18 -15.24 3.84
C THR A 186 13.72 -14.01 3.05
N THR A 187 12.74 -13.31 3.60
CA THR A 187 12.32 -11.98 3.13
C THR A 187 12.58 -10.99 4.24
N VAL A 188 13.23 -9.88 3.93
CA VAL A 188 13.38 -8.74 4.85
C VAL A 188 12.35 -7.69 4.47
N SER A 189 11.44 -7.40 5.40
CA SER A 189 10.35 -6.45 5.19
C SER A 189 10.62 -5.17 6.00
N ASP A 190 10.66 -4.02 5.32
CA ASP A 190 10.70 -2.72 5.98
C ASP A 190 9.28 -2.33 6.39
N ASN A 191 8.95 -2.62 7.65
CA ASN A 191 7.65 -2.37 8.25
C ASN A 191 7.61 -1.09 9.09
N SER A 192 8.58 -0.19 8.97
CA SER A 192 8.59 1.09 9.69
C SER A 192 7.43 2.00 9.29
N ASN A 193 7.15 2.05 7.99
CA ASN A 193 5.97 2.64 7.40
C ASN A 193 5.32 1.61 6.49
N MET A 194 4.00 1.54 6.52
CA MET A 194 3.26 0.62 5.69
C MET A 194 2.67 1.34 4.49
N TYR A 195 2.80 0.72 3.34
CA TYR A 195 2.10 1.10 2.13
C TYR A 195 0.76 0.37 2.06
N VAL A 196 -0.30 1.12 1.93
CA VAL A 196 -1.66 0.58 1.82
C VAL A 196 -2.16 0.89 0.42
N TYR A 197 -2.38 -0.17 -0.36
CA TYR A 197 -2.82 -0.09 -1.75
C TYR A 197 -4.31 -0.37 -1.85
N PHE A 198 -5.01 0.52 -2.51
CA PHE A 198 -6.43 0.36 -2.82
C PHE A 198 -6.72 0.91 -4.21
N SER A 199 -7.91 0.67 -4.71
CA SER A 199 -8.31 1.11 -6.04
C SER A 199 -9.56 1.98 -5.98
N MET A 200 -9.56 3.02 -6.80
CA MET A 200 -10.71 3.90 -7.03
C MET A 200 -11.22 3.71 -8.45
N THR A 201 -12.53 3.85 -8.64
CA THR A 201 -13.09 3.88 -9.99
C THR A 201 -12.72 5.18 -10.71
N GLU A 202 -12.77 5.16 -12.04
CA GLU A 202 -12.53 6.38 -12.83
C GLU A 202 -13.47 7.52 -12.43
N ASN A 203 -14.75 7.23 -12.18
CA ASN A 203 -15.72 8.23 -11.75
C ASN A 203 -15.37 8.85 -10.38
N GLN A 204 -14.92 8.03 -9.43
CA GLN A 204 -14.45 8.52 -8.13
C GLN A 204 -13.21 9.40 -8.27
N LEU A 205 -12.28 9.01 -9.13
CA LEU A 205 -11.09 9.79 -9.43
C LEU A 205 -11.46 11.14 -10.07
N LEU A 206 -12.37 11.16 -11.04
CA LEU A 206 -12.84 12.39 -11.68
C LEU A 206 -13.54 13.33 -10.70
N ALA A 207 -14.41 12.78 -9.83
CA ALA A 207 -15.07 13.57 -8.79
C ALA A 207 -14.06 14.21 -7.83
N MET A 208 -13.04 13.47 -7.43
CA MET A 208 -11.95 13.97 -6.60
C MET A 208 -11.11 15.03 -7.32
N SER A 209 -10.77 14.79 -8.59
CA SER A 209 -9.97 15.72 -9.40
C SER A 209 -10.66 17.07 -9.61
N ARG A 210 -11.99 17.07 -9.72
CA ARG A 210 -12.80 18.31 -9.86
C ARG A 210 -12.85 19.12 -8.57
N GLN A 211 -12.68 18.49 -7.44
CA GLN A 211 -12.63 19.16 -6.14
C GLN A 211 -11.32 19.94 -5.95
N TYR A 212 -10.25 19.52 -6.61
CA TYR A 212 -8.92 20.13 -6.56
C TYR A 212 -8.52 20.62 -7.97
N LYS A 213 -7.69 21.65 -8.05
CA LYS A 213 -7.26 22.24 -9.33
C LYS A 213 -6.38 21.31 -10.15
N SER A 214 -5.57 20.47 -9.48
CA SER A 214 -4.68 19.51 -10.11
C SER A 214 -4.54 18.28 -9.22
N MET A 215 -3.99 17.19 -9.77
CA MET A 215 -3.70 15.98 -9.01
C MET A 215 -2.63 16.23 -7.94
N ASP A 216 -1.64 17.07 -8.23
CA ASP A 216 -0.60 17.45 -7.25
C ASP A 216 -1.19 18.23 -6.07
N GLU A 217 -2.13 19.13 -6.32
CA GLU A 217 -2.85 19.82 -5.26
C GLU A 217 -3.76 18.88 -4.47
N ALA A 218 -4.40 17.92 -5.14
CA ALA A 218 -5.19 16.88 -4.48
C ALA A 218 -4.33 16.09 -3.49
N LEU A 219 -3.16 15.62 -3.91
CA LEU A 219 -2.25 14.87 -3.03
C LEU A 219 -1.77 15.66 -1.83
N LYS A 220 -1.58 16.98 -1.97
CA LYS A 220 -1.17 17.86 -0.88
C LYS A 220 -2.28 18.20 0.10
N ASN A 221 -3.50 18.38 -0.40
CA ASN A 221 -4.63 18.93 0.35
C ASN A 221 -5.69 17.87 0.72
N MET A 222 -5.51 16.62 0.32
CA MET A 222 -6.40 15.55 0.73
C MET A 222 -6.36 15.36 2.25
N PRO A 223 -7.51 15.06 2.87
CA PRO A 223 -7.54 14.78 4.28
C PRO A 223 -6.76 13.50 4.60
N GLU A 224 -6.31 13.39 5.84
CA GLU A 224 -5.76 12.15 6.36
C GLU A 224 -6.82 11.04 6.30
N VAL A 225 -6.37 9.83 6.04
CA VAL A 225 -7.22 8.66 5.91
C VAL A 225 -7.05 7.73 7.11
N SER A 226 -8.08 6.98 7.43
CA SER A 226 -8.06 5.98 8.48
C SER A 226 -7.99 4.58 7.88
N LEU A 227 -7.48 3.64 8.65
CA LEU A 227 -7.41 2.24 8.26
C LEU A 227 -8.27 1.41 9.22
N LYS A 228 -9.26 0.73 8.67
CA LYS A 228 -10.07 -0.24 9.38
C LYS A 228 -9.48 -1.63 9.17
N LEU A 229 -9.11 -2.27 10.26
CA LEU A 229 -8.51 -3.60 10.26
C LEU A 229 -9.58 -4.71 10.11
N ASN A 230 -9.14 -5.93 9.88
CA ASN A 230 -10.05 -7.06 9.67
C ASN A 230 -10.88 -7.43 10.91
N ASP A 231 -10.42 -7.09 12.10
CA ASP A 231 -11.18 -7.24 13.34
C ASP A 231 -12.21 -6.11 13.59
N GLN A 232 -12.41 -5.25 12.57
CA GLN A 232 -13.29 -4.08 12.57
C GLN A 232 -12.80 -2.91 13.44
N SER A 233 -11.65 -3.02 14.08
CA SER A 233 -11.04 -1.90 14.80
C SER A 233 -10.47 -0.86 13.83
N ILE A 234 -10.40 0.38 14.28
CA ILE A 234 -9.74 1.47 13.56
C ILE A 234 -8.29 1.57 14.06
N TYR A 235 -7.35 1.54 13.11
CA TYR A 235 -5.94 1.72 13.43
C TYR A 235 -5.69 3.10 14.04
N GLU A 236 -4.92 3.15 15.12
CA GLU A 236 -4.73 4.37 15.94
C GLU A 236 -4.14 5.54 15.17
N GLN A 237 -3.21 5.26 14.27
CA GLN A 237 -2.55 6.28 13.48
C GLN A 237 -3.23 6.47 12.13
N LYS A 238 -3.35 7.73 11.74
CA LYS A 238 -3.86 8.10 10.42
C LYS A 238 -2.76 8.03 9.37
N GLY A 239 -3.18 7.76 8.15
CA GLY A 239 -2.29 7.76 6.99
C GLY A 239 -2.58 8.90 6.05
N LYS A 240 -1.71 9.03 5.06
CA LYS A 240 -1.83 10.03 4.01
C LYS A 240 -1.76 9.35 2.65
N ILE A 241 -2.61 9.76 1.72
CA ILE A 241 -2.50 9.34 0.33
C ILE A 241 -1.27 10.02 -0.27
N GLU A 242 -0.34 9.22 -0.76
CA GLU A 242 0.95 9.67 -1.25
C GLU A 242 1.03 9.67 -2.78
N SER A 243 0.41 8.71 -3.42
CA SER A 243 0.43 8.60 -4.87
C SER A 243 -0.83 7.98 -5.46
N ILE A 244 -1.14 8.42 -6.67
CA ILE A 244 -2.21 7.89 -7.49
C ILE A 244 -1.60 7.49 -8.83
N SER A 245 -1.91 6.27 -9.30
CA SER A 245 -1.40 5.78 -10.58
C SER A 245 -1.83 6.70 -11.73
N GLY A 246 -0.92 6.96 -12.64
CA GLY A 246 -1.22 7.71 -13.88
C GLY A 246 -1.92 6.87 -14.95
N VAL A 247 -2.20 5.59 -14.68
CA VAL A 247 -2.78 4.66 -15.65
C VAL A 247 -3.98 3.96 -15.04
N ILE A 248 -5.08 3.91 -15.80
CA ILE A 248 -6.28 3.16 -15.44
C ILE A 248 -6.11 1.72 -15.91
N ASP A 249 -6.35 0.77 -15.03
CA ASP A 249 -6.42 -0.65 -15.40
C ASP A 249 -7.65 -0.88 -16.29
N ARG A 250 -7.40 -1.24 -17.55
CA ARG A 250 -8.46 -1.46 -18.54
C ARG A 250 -9.38 -2.63 -18.22
N LYS A 251 -8.93 -3.60 -17.42
CA LYS A 251 -9.74 -4.77 -17.05
C LYS A 251 -10.76 -4.44 -15.97
N THR A 252 -10.40 -3.58 -15.04
CA THR A 252 -11.21 -3.25 -13.87
C THR A 252 -11.84 -1.86 -13.94
N GLY A 253 -11.34 -0.97 -14.82
CA GLY A 253 -11.76 0.43 -14.88
C GLY A 253 -11.36 1.23 -13.64
N THR A 254 -10.33 0.78 -12.93
CA THR A 254 -9.88 1.38 -11.67
C THR A 254 -8.48 1.94 -11.78
N VAL A 255 -8.17 2.88 -10.91
CA VAL A 255 -6.84 3.46 -10.72
C VAL A 255 -6.30 3.04 -9.36
N GLY A 256 -5.03 2.65 -9.33
CA GLY A 256 -4.36 2.29 -8.08
C GLY A 256 -3.98 3.52 -7.27
N VAL A 257 -4.20 3.45 -5.98
CA VAL A 257 -3.88 4.50 -5.00
C VAL A 257 -3.03 3.89 -3.89
N ARG A 258 -2.03 4.63 -3.44
CA ARG A 258 -1.18 4.25 -2.33
C ARG A 258 -1.28 5.28 -1.21
N ALA A 259 -1.61 4.82 -0.02
CA ALA A 259 -1.51 5.58 1.22
C ALA A 259 -0.34 5.08 2.06
N VAL A 260 0.21 5.93 2.90
CA VAL A 260 1.29 5.62 3.83
C VAL A 260 0.78 5.76 5.24
N PHE A 261 0.98 4.72 6.05
CA PHE A 261 0.62 4.68 7.46
C PHE A 261 1.88 4.43 8.30
N PRO A 262 2.13 5.20 9.35
CA PRO A 262 3.17 4.90 10.32
C PRO A 262 2.89 3.57 11.01
N ASN A 263 3.93 2.82 11.33
CA ASN A 263 3.80 1.50 11.98
C ASN A 263 4.79 1.35 13.15
N GLU A 264 4.86 2.33 14.01
CA GLU A 264 5.77 2.34 15.16
C GLU A 264 5.52 1.17 16.12
N SER A 265 4.26 0.82 16.32
CA SER A 265 3.86 -0.32 17.15
C SER A 265 4.12 -1.69 16.51
N ARG A 266 4.45 -1.74 15.22
CA ARG A 266 4.61 -2.97 14.42
C ARG A 266 3.36 -3.86 14.41
N LEU A 267 2.20 -3.30 14.63
CA LEU A 267 0.94 -4.02 14.57
C LEU A 267 0.59 -4.47 13.14
N LEU A 268 0.92 -3.63 12.16
CA LEU A 268 0.65 -3.93 10.76
C LEU A 268 1.75 -4.81 10.16
N HIS A 269 1.35 -5.85 9.43
CA HIS A 269 2.24 -6.79 8.77
C HIS A 269 2.04 -6.74 7.27
N SER A 270 3.12 -6.91 6.52
CA SER A 270 3.05 -7.04 5.07
C SER A 270 2.22 -8.27 4.68
N GLY A 271 1.33 -8.10 3.71
CA GLY A 271 0.38 -9.15 3.27
C GLY A 271 -0.97 -9.11 3.97
N ALA A 272 -1.14 -8.28 5.00
CA ALA A 272 -2.44 -8.07 5.64
C ALA A 272 -3.41 -7.30 4.72
N SER A 273 -4.68 -7.32 5.06
CA SER A 273 -5.73 -6.57 4.36
C SER A 273 -6.55 -5.73 5.33
N GLY A 274 -7.27 -4.78 4.81
CA GLY A 274 -8.13 -3.90 5.57
C GLY A 274 -8.93 -3.00 4.66
N ASN A 275 -9.53 -1.95 5.22
CA ASN A 275 -10.24 -0.95 4.45
C ASN A 275 -9.69 0.44 4.77
N VAL A 276 -9.33 1.17 3.74
CA VAL A 276 -9.00 2.60 3.86
C VAL A 276 -10.30 3.38 3.92
N LEU A 277 -10.44 4.23 4.91
CA LEU A 277 -11.59 5.12 5.09
C LEU A 277 -11.18 6.53 4.69
N ILE A 278 -11.71 7.02 3.58
CA ILE A 278 -11.48 8.39 3.12
C ILE A 278 -12.62 9.27 3.66
N PRO A 279 -12.34 10.26 4.52
CA PRO A 279 -13.36 11.16 5.02
C PRO A 279 -13.76 12.17 3.93
N GLN A 280 -15.06 12.43 3.86
CA GLN A 280 -15.63 13.47 3.02
C GLN A 280 -16.51 14.36 3.89
N THR A 281 -16.20 15.65 3.93
CA THR A 281 -16.95 16.62 4.73
C THR A 281 -17.96 17.34 3.84
N TYR A 282 -19.22 17.30 4.23
CA TYR A 282 -20.30 18.09 3.65
C TYR A 282 -20.58 19.28 4.57
N LYS A 283 -20.36 20.47 4.07
CA LYS A 283 -20.59 21.72 4.82
C LYS A 283 -21.95 22.30 4.43
N ASP A 284 -22.67 22.83 5.43
CA ASP A 284 -23.95 23.50 5.25
C ASP A 284 -24.94 22.67 4.43
N CYS A 285 -24.95 21.36 4.64
CA CYS A 285 -25.84 20.42 3.97
C CYS A 285 -27.12 20.19 4.76
N ILE A 286 -28.19 19.82 4.04
CA ILE A 286 -29.46 19.42 4.65
C ILE A 286 -29.33 17.94 5.02
N VAL A 287 -29.52 17.63 6.31
CA VAL A 287 -29.45 16.27 6.85
C VAL A 287 -30.82 15.91 7.42
N ILE A 288 -31.35 14.74 7.00
CA ILE A 288 -32.62 14.21 7.47
C ILE A 288 -32.49 12.78 7.95
N PRO A 289 -33.29 12.32 8.94
CA PRO A 289 -33.32 10.92 9.32
C PRO A 289 -33.79 10.02 8.17
N GLN A 290 -33.25 8.81 8.09
CA GLN A 290 -33.70 7.82 7.09
C GLN A 290 -35.19 7.46 7.28
N GLY A 291 -35.70 7.47 8.52
CA GLY A 291 -37.12 7.27 8.82
C GLY A 291 -38.07 8.33 8.25
N ALA A 292 -37.54 9.49 7.86
CA ALA A 292 -38.30 10.54 7.18
C ALA A 292 -38.49 10.29 5.68
N THR A 293 -37.86 9.26 5.12
CA THR A 293 -37.83 8.97 3.69
C THR A 293 -38.64 7.74 3.33
N VAL A 294 -39.19 7.71 2.11
CA VAL A 294 -39.81 6.56 1.49
C VAL A 294 -39.07 6.27 0.19
N ARG A 295 -38.64 5.05 0.01
CA ARG A 295 -38.05 4.59 -1.26
C ARG A 295 -39.10 3.91 -2.12
N LEU A 296 -39.29 4.43 -3.31
CA LEU A 296 -40.10 3.83 -4.35
C LEU A 296 -39.26 3.54 -5.57
N GLN A 297 -38.86 2.27 -5.73
CA GLN A 297 -37.94 1.84 -6.76
C GLN A 297 -36.59 2.57 -6.62
N ASP A 298 -36.24 3.40 -7.60
CA ASP A 298 -35.00 4.20 -7.65
C ASP A 298 -35.15 5.63 -7.12
N LYS A 299 -36.40 5.99 -6.66
CA LYS A 299 -36.73 7.33 -6.20
C LYS A 299 -36.85 7.38 -4.69
N THR A 300 -36.42 8.50 -4.12
CA THR A 300 -36.58 8.79 -2.69
C THR A 300 -37.52 9.98 -2.53
N LEU A 301 -38.49 9.85 -1.66
CA LEU A 301 -39.42 10.93 -1.34
C LEU A 301 -39.43 11.23 0.15
N VAL A 302 -39.83 12.45 0.46
CA VAL A 302 -40.21 12.90 1.80
C VAL A 302 -41.58 13.51 1.76
N TYR A 303 -42.27 13.54 2.91
CA TYR A 303 -43.55 14.24 3.04
C TYR A 303 -43.31 15.60 3.71
N LYS A 304 -43.51 16.65 2.95
CA LYS A 304 -43.51 18.04 3.49
C LYS A 304 -44.87 18.29 4.16
N VAL A 305 -44.86 19.04 5.23
CA VAL A 305 -46.08 19.50 5.90
C VAL A 305 -46.44 20.88 5.35
N VAL A 306 -47.48 20.94 4.55
CA VAL A 306 -48.03 22.18 3.97
C VAL A 306 -49.47 22.32 4.43
N ASP A 307 -49.78 23.42 5.13
CA ASP A 307 -51.11 23.68 5.69
C ASP A 307 -51.68 22.51 6.54
N GLY A 308 -50.79 21.87 7.30
CA GLY A 308 -51.10 20.73 8.16
C GLY A 308 -51.29 19.41 7.46
N LYS A 309 -51.09 19.34 6.16
CA LYS A 309 -51.24 18.12 5.33
C LYS A 309 -49.88 17.66 4.76
N ALA A 310 -49.74 16.34 4.59
CA ALA A 310 -48.58 15.75 3.99
C ALA A 310 -48.60 15.90 2.46
N VAL A 311 -47.52 16.42 1.91
CA VAL A 311 -47.28 16.56 0.46
C VAL A 311 -46.01 15.79 0.10
N SER A 312 -46.15 14.78 -0.77
CA SER A 312 -44.99 14.01 -1.23
C SER A 312 -44.07 14.85 -2.11
N THR A 313 -42.79 14.79 -1.85
CA THR A 313 -41.78 15.53 -2.59
C THR A 313 -40.63 14.62 -2.92
N LEU A 314 -40.24 14.59 -4.20
CA LEU A 314 -39.05 13.89 -4.64
C LEU A 314 -37.78 14.65 -4.16
N ILE A 315 -36.84 13.90 -3.62
CA ILE A 315 -35.56 14.43 -3.20
C ILE A 315 -34.40 13.62 -3.84
N THR A 316 -33.28 14.26 -3.97
CA THR A 316 -32.03 13.61 -4.32
C THR A 316 -31.14 13.56 -3.09
N VAL A 317 -30.64 12.38 -2.75
CA VAL A 317 -29.75 12.17 -1.61
C VAL A 317 -28.37 11.78 -2.08
N ALA A 318 -27.34 12.05 -1.24
CA ALA A 318 -25.97 11.59 -1.50
C ALA A 318 -25.93 10.04 -1.49
N GLU A 319 -25.09 9.45 -2.35
CA GLU A 319 -24.93 7.99 -2.43
C GLU A 319 -24.40 7.39 -1.13
N ILE A 320 -23.55 8.14 -0.43
CA ILE A 320 -22.92 7.72 0.83
C ILE A 320 -23.76 8.22 1.99
N ASN A 321 -23.99 7.35 2.97
CA ASN A 321 -24.69 7.67 4.22
C ASN A 321 -24.11 6.83 5.36
N ASP A 322 -24.49 7.18 6.61
CA ASP A 322 -24.03 6.48 7.82
C ASP A 322 -25.01 5.39 8.31
N GLY A 323 -26.02 5.08 7.54
CA GLY A 323 -27.07 4.14 7.92
C GLY A 323 -28.14 4.72 8.84
N ARG A 324 -28.06 5.98 9.22
CA ARG A 324 -29.00 6.67 10.11
C ARG A 324 -29.65 7.90 9.46
N GLU A 325 -28.86 8.68 8.74
CA GLU A 325 -29.25 9.94 8.15
C GLU A 325 -28.86 9.99 6.67
N TYR A 326 -29.62 10.76 5.91
CA TYR A 326 -29.31 11.09 4.52
C TYR A 326 -28.91 12.55 4.40
N ILE A 327 -27.95 12.83 3.52
CA ILE A 327 -27.62 14.16 3.05
C ILE A 327 -28.47 14.46 1.83
N VAL A 328 -29.30 15.49 1.91
CA VAL A 328 -30.19 15.89 0.81
C VAL A 328 -29.44 16.86 -0.09
N LEU A 329 -29.30 16.50 -1.36
CA LEU A 329 -28.64 17.34 -2.37
C LEU A 329 -29.62 18.28 -3.07
N ASP A 330 -30.86 17.86 -3.24
CA ASP A 330 -31.91 18.64 -3.91
C ASP A 330 -33.32 18.20 -3.44
N GLY A 331 -34.24 19.09 -3.58
CA GLY A 331 -35.70 18.86 -3.30
C GLY A 331 -36.17 19.40 -1.96
N LEU A 332 -35.33 19.85 -1.06
CA LEU A 332 -35.65 20.50 0.21
C LEU A 332 -34.99 21.85 0.36
N LYS A 333 -35.66 22.75 1.06
CA LYS A 333 -35.11 24.06 1.46
C LYS A 333 -35.07 24.18 2.98
N VAL A 334 -34.15 24.96 3.49
CA VAL A 334 -34.03 25.24 4.92
C VAL A 334 -35.33 25.94 5.41
N GLY A 335 -35.80 25.48 6.56
CA GLY A 335 -37.04 26.00 7.17
C GLY A 335 -38.33 25.28 6.78
N GLU A 336 -38.29 24.42 5.77
CA GLU A 336 -39.45 23.57 5.45
C GLU A 336 -39.65 22.51 6.54
N GLU A 337 -40.90 22.16 6.78
CA GLU A 337 -41.27 21.11 7.75
C GLU A 337 -41.55 19.80 7.04
N ILE A 338 -41.00 18.71 7.53
CA ILE A 338 -41.17 17.35 7.01
C ILE A 338 -41.60 16.40 8.12
N VAL A 339 -42.22 15.29 7.73
CA VAL A 339 -42.48 14.17 8.63
C VAL A 339 -41.13 13.50 8.91
N SER A 340 -40.76 13.40 10.20
CA SER A 340 -39.44 12.92 10.63
C SER A 340 -39.34 11.42 10.88
N GLU A 341 -40.46 10.80 11.20
CA GLU A 341 -40.53 9.35 11.50
C GLU A 341 -41.80 8.76 10.92
N GLY A 342 -41.75 7.49 10.55
CA GLY A 342 -42.89 6.74 10.06
C GLY A 342 -43.42 7.21 8.72
N ALA A 343 -42.59 7.81 7.87
CA ALA A 343 -42.97 8.30 6.56
C ALA A 343 -43.59 7.23 5.68
N GLY A 344 -43.20 5.95 5.84
CA GLY A 344 -43.79 4.83 5.11
C GLY A 344 -45.28 4.57 5.39
N LEU A 345 -45.80 5.09 6.48
CA LEU A 345 -47.21 4.99 6.90
C LEU A 345 -48.05 6.20 6.46
N VAL A 346 -47.41 7.25 5.96
CA VAL A 346 -48.06 8.49 5.54
C VAL A 346 -48.44 8.37 4.07
N ARG A 347 -49.62 8.94 3.73
CA ARG A 347 -50.11 9.04 2.37
C ARG A 347 -50.27 10.51 2.00
N GLU A 348 -50.28 10.77 0.68
CA GLU A 348 -50.58 12.10 0.13
C GLU A 348 -51.85 12.69 0.73
N GLY A 349 -51.77 13.93 1.22
CA GLY A 349 -52.93 14.62 1.79
C GLY A 349 -53.31 14.22 3.22
N THR A 350 -52.57 13.32 3.87
CA THR A 350 -52.81 12.93 5.26
C THR A 350 -52.64 14.13 6.20
N GLN A 351 -53.62 14.29 7.11
CA GLN A 351 -53.52 15.33 8.15
C GLN A 351 -52.42 14.96 9.15
N VAL A 352 -51.42 15.80 9.28
CA VAL A 352 -50.25 15.58 10.14
C VAL A 352 -50.38 16.37 11.45
N LYS A 353 -51.03 17.53 11.42
CA LYS A 353 -51.31 18.40 12.58
C LYS A 353 -52.79 18.69 12.74
#